data_d6bdc26d3c9c8a1a2db877c00c9b2d49
#
_entry.id   d6bdc26d3c9c8a1a2db877c00c9b2d49
#
_cell.length_a   1.000
_cell.length_b   1.000
_cell.length_c   1.000
_cell.angle_alpha   90.00
_cell.angle_beta   90.00
_cell.angle_gamma   90.00
#
_symmetry.space_group_name_H-M   'P 1'
#
loop_
_entity.id
_entity.type
_entity.pdbx_description
1 polymer ?
#
loop_
_entity_poly.entity_id
_entity_poly.type
_entity_poly.pdbx_seq_one_letter_code
_entity_poly.pdbx_strand_id
1 'polypeptide(L)'
;MWKGIDVSDNQGTINWAQIPEDVDFAVLRSVRRSGTADHQFATNLEGCRKHNIPVSVYKYTYAATQDAARQEAQQVVELLRSHHLTGTMVWWDVEDKDVLRPLGAAKLTECIRATQEVITAAGYGFGLYVGLYVYKERWFDFNAFAGTRLWIARYYRGYRTMRFDDEPDQKYKPDVDGDISGWQYTSCGEIPGVKGDVDLDIAYEDPTAWSQPAVDPGVIYTVSVADVLTRGQAEIARQQFAARGIVGVVHKVKILG
;
A
#
# COMPACT_ATOMS: atom_id res chain seq x y z
N MET A 1 0.27 -17.24 -0.92
CA MET A 1 1.05 -16.11 -0.37
C MET A 1 1.82 -15.51 -1.54
N TRP A 2 1.97 -14.23 -1.57
CA TRP A 2 2.71 -13.50 -2.59
C TRP A 2 4.00 -12.96 -1.98
N LYS A 3 5.11 -13.06 -2.71
CA LYS A 3 6.43 -12.60 -2.26
C LYS A 3 6.76 -11.24 -2.87
N GLY A 4 7.29 -10.34 -2.08
CA GLY A 4 7.62 -9.00 -2.54
C GLY A 4 8.87 -8.44 -1.90
N ILE A 5 9.20 -7.25 -2.35
CA ILE A 5 10.30 -6.43 -1.82
C ILE A 5 9.82 -5.02 -1.55
N ASP A 6 10.35 -4.37 -0.54
CA ASP A 6 10.25 -2.92 -0.46
C ASP A 6 11.61 -2.25 -0.59
N VAL A 7 11.63 -1.15 -1.32
CA VAL A 7 12.87 -0.51 -1.76
C VAL A 7 12.79 1.02 -1.74
N SER A 8 13.96 1.61 -1.60
CA SER A 8 14.15 3.05 -1.57
C SER A 8 15.48 3.43 -2.24
N ASP A 9 15.96 4.65 -2.05
CA ASP A 9 17.29 5.06 -2.45
C ASP A 9 18.41 4.37 -1.63
N ASN A 10 18.06 3.70 -0.50
CA ASN A 10 19.02 2.92 0.29
C ASN A 10 19.61 1.73 -0.50
N GLN A 11 18.83 1.13 -1.40
CA GLN A 11 19.28 0.03 -2.27
C GLN A 11 20.10 0.51 -3.47
N GLY A 12 20.25 1.83 -3.64
CA GLY A 12 20.94 2.42 -4.79
C GLY A 12 20.27 2.06 -6.11
N THR A 13 21.06 1.81 -7.14
CA THR A 13 20.53 1.43 -8.46
C THR A 13 20.28 -0.06 -8.53
N ILE A 14 19.01 -0.44 -8.71
CA ILE A 14 18.56 -1.82 -8.86
C ILE A 14 18.63 -2.24 -10.34
N ASN A 15 19.17 -3.43 -10.59
CA ASN A 15 19.12 -4.05 -11.91
C ASN A 15 17.82 -4.88 -12.05
N TRP A 16 16.75 -4.21 -12.43
CA TRP A 16 15.42 -4.81 -12.54
C TRP A 16 15.34 -5.99 -13.51
N ALA A 17 16.24 -6.06 -14.50
CA ALA A 17 16.33 -7.19 -15.43
C ALA A 17 16.86 -8.48 -14.77
N GLN A 18 17.42 -8.40 -13.57
CA GLN A 18 17.89 -9.54 -12.81
C GLN A 18 16.96 -9.90 -11.64
N ILE A 19 15.93 -9.08 -11.36
CA ILE A 19 14.91 -9.38 -10.36
C ILE A 19 14.18 -10.66 -10.81
N PRO A 20 14.01 -11.65 -9.90
CA PRO A 20 13.32 -12.90 -10.21
C PRO A 20 11.87 -12.66 -10.67
N GLU A 21 11.40 -13.52 -11.60
CA GLU A 21 10.03 -13.43 -12.14
C GLU A 21 8.95 -13.76 -11.10
N ASP A 22 9.32 -14.40 -9.99
CA ASP A 22 8.44 -14.73 -8.86
C ASP A 22 8.38 -13.63 -7.79
N VAL A 23 8.86 -12.43 -8.09
CA VAL A 23 8.55 -11.22 -7.32
C VAL A 23 7.15 -10.75 -7.72
N ASP A 24 6.20 -11.00 -6.83
CA ASP A 24 4.78 -10.73 -7.07
C ASP A 24 4.41 -9.24 -6.91
N PHE A 25 5.18 -8.47 -6.13
CA PHE A 25 4.94 -7.03 -5.91
C PHE A 25 6.19 -6.30 -5.41
N ALA A 26 6.16 -4.98 -5.57
CA ALA A 26 7.15 -4.09 -4.97
C ALA A 26 6.46 -2.92 -4.24
N VAL A 27 7.04 -2.51 -3.11
CA VAL A 27 6.63 -1.33 -2.36
C VAL A 27 7.73 -0.28 -2.44
N LEU A 28 7.47 0.87 -3.05
CA LEU A 28 8.48 1.89 -3.31
C LEU A 28 8.38 3.03 -2.30
N ARG A 29 9.50 3.46 -1.71
CA ARG A 29 9.49 4.69 -0.91
C ARG A 29 9.09 5.88 -1.79
N SER A 30 8.04 6.59 -1.41
CA SER A 30 7.51 7.72 -2.16
C SER A 30 8.28 9.01 -1.87
N VAL A 31 8.05 9.58 -0.69
CA VAL A 31 8.55 10.90 -0.28
C VAL A 31 9.47 10.74 0.93
N ARG A 32 10.62 11.40 0.87
CA ARG A 32 11.60 11.45 1.96
C ARG A 32 11.17 12.44 3.05
N ARG A 33 11.92 12.47 4.17
CA ARG A 33 11.73 13.43 5.26
C ARG A 33 11.75 14.89 4.81
N SER A 34 12.55 15.21 3.79
CA SER A 34 12.65 16.55 3.21
C SER A 34 11.38 17.04 2.49
N GLY A 35 10.40 16.16 2.28
CA GLY A 35 9.21 16.44 1.47
C GLY A 35 9.42 16.28 -0.05
N THR A 36 10.63 15.86 -0.48
CA THR A 36 10.93 15.59 -1.89
C THR A 36 10.81 14.11 -2.19
N ALA A 37 10.60 13.74 -3.46
CA ALA A 37 10.57 12.36 -3.90
C ALA A 37 11.84 11.60 -3.47
N ASP A 38 11.70 10.30 -3.22
CA ASP A 38 12.84 9.41 -3.08
C ASP A 38 13.68 9.46 -4.35
N HIS A 39 15.01 9.44 -4.22
CA HIS A 39 15.93 9.63 -5.35
C HIS A 39 15.82 8.55 -6.41
N GLN A 40 15.43 7.33 -6.00
CA GLN A 40 15.27 6.18 -6.89
C GLN A 40 13.82 5.93 -7.28
N PHE A 41 12.86 6.72 -6.77
CA PHE A 41 11.44 6.46 -6.99
C PHE A 41 11.08 6.29 -8.47
N ALA A 42 11.47 7.25 -9.31
CA ALA A 42 11.14 7.22 -10.74
C ALA A 42 11.81 6.04 -11.45
N THR A 43 13.09 5.77 -11.15
CA THR A 43 13.84 4.66 -11.72
C THR A 43 13.25 3.31 -11.30
N ASN A 44 12.91 3.15 -10.02
CA ASN A 44 12.31 1.93 -9.50
C ASN A 44 10.91 1.71 -10.09
N LEU A 45 10.10 2.77 -10.19
CA LEU A 45 8.78 2.70 -10.80
C LEU A 45 8.85 2.28 -12.28
N GLU A 46 9.78 2.84 -13.05
CA GLU A 46 10.00 2.44 -14.44
C GLU A 46 10.45 0.98 -14.54
N GLY A 47 11.37 0.55 -13.66
CA GLY A 47 11.81 -0.83 -13.58
C GLY A 47 10.65 -1.79 -13.30
N CYS A 48 9.82 -1.52 -12.31
CA CYS A 48 8.64 -2.33 -12.01
C CYS A 48 7.67 -2.39 -13.20
N ARG A 49 7.38 -1.25 -13.83
CA ARG A 49 6.49 -1.18 -15.01
C ARG A 49 7.00 -2.03 -16.17
N LYS A 50 8.30 -1.94 -16.45
CA LYS A 50 8.93 -2.70 -17.54
C LYS A 50 8.86 -4.22 -17.32
N HIS A 51 8.88 -4.64 -16.07
CA HIS A 51 8.84 -6.06 -15.68
C HIS A 51 7.46 -6.52 -15.20
N ASN A 52 6.42 -5.68 -15.35
CA ASN A 52 5.03 -5.95 -14.96
C ASN A 52 4.88 -6.31 -13.47
N ILE A 53 5.73 -5.76 -12.60
CA ILE A 53 5.65 -5.95 -11.15
C ILE A 53 4.62 -4.94 -10.60
N PRO A 54 3.55 -5.40 -9.94
CA PRO A 54 2.59 -4.52 -9.26
C PRO A 54 3.27 -3.63 -8.22
N VAL A 55 2.87 -2.35 -8.18
CA VAL A 55 3.50 -1.35 -7.32
C VAL A 55 2.51 -0.80 -6.30
N SER A 56 2.92 -0.78 -5.04
CA SER A 56 2.40 0.11 -4.02
C SER A 56 3.52 1.03 -3.51
N VAL A 57 3.17 2.00 -2.68
CA VAL A 57 4.17 2.94 -2.17
C VAL A 57 4.10 3.04 -0.65
N TYR A 58 5.20 3.43 -0.01
CA TYR A 58 5.19 3.77 1.40
C TYR A 58 5.72 5.19 1.67
N LYS A 59 5.32 5.74 2.81
CA LYS A 59 5.83 7.00 3.35
C LYS A 59 6.16 6.81 4.82
N TYR A 60 7.45 6.86 5.15
CA TYR A 60 7.92 6.97 6.53
C TYR A 60 7.55 8.35 7.09
N THR A 61 6.65 8.39 8.06
CA THR A 61 6.13 9.67 8.60
C THR A 61 6.94 10.20 9.76
N TYR A 62 7.06 11.52 9.81
CA TYR A 62 7.61 12.26 10.94
C TYR A 62 6.62 13.32 11.45
N ALA A 63 5.37 13.24 11.02
CA ALA A 63 4.37 14.26 11.32
C ALA A 63 3.94 14.25 12.79
N ALA A 64 4.29 15.28 13.54
CA ALA A 64 3.96 15.44 14.95
C ALA A 64 2.68 16.27 15.20
N THR A 65 2.03 16.75 14.12
CA THR A 65 0.78 17.50 14.15
C THR A 65 -0.11 17.10 12.99
N GLN A 66 -1.42 17.32 13.10
CA GLN A 66 -2.35 17.02 12.01
C GLN A 66 -2.03 17.80 10.72
N ASP A 67 -1.60 19.07 10.85
CA ASP A 67 -1.23 19.87 9.67
C ASP A 67 0.00 19.32 8.98
N ALA A 68 1.04 18.93 9.74
CA ALA A 68 2.21 18.25 9.18
C ALA A 68 1.83 16.92 8.50
N ALA A 69 0.90 16.15 9.11
CA ALA A 69 0.40 14.91 8.56
C ALA A 69 -0.33 15.12 7.23
N ARG A 70 -1.20 16.14 7.15
CA ARG A 70 -1.85 16.52 5.90
C ARG A 70 -0.85 16.97 4.84
N GLN A 71 0.17 17.72 5.23
CA GLN A 71 1.22 18.17 4.32
C GLN A 71 2.02 16.99 3.75
N GLU A 72 2.47 16.06 4.60
CA GLU A 72 3.17 14.84 4.13
C GLU A 72 2.29 14.02 3.18
N ALA A 73 1.01 13.85 3.53
CA ALA A 73 0.06 13.13 2.69
C ALA A 73 -0.16 13.82 1.33
N GLN A 74 -0.28 15.16 1.31
CA GLN A 74 -0.40 15.94 0.09
C GLN A 74 0.81 15.78 -0.82
N GLN A 75 2.03 15.76 -0.28
CA GLN A 75 3.26 15.53 -1.03
C GLN A 75 3.28 14.15 -1.70
N VAL A 76 2.78 13.11 -1.00
CA VAL A 76 2.62 11.77 -1.59
C VAL A 76 1.61 11.80 -2.73
N VAL A 77 0.45 12.40 -2.53
CA VAL A 77 -0.60 12.54 -3.57
C VAL A 77 -0.07 13.24 -4.82
N GLU A 78 0.67 14.35 -4.64
CA GLU A 78 1.27 15.10 -5.75
C GLU A 78 2.29 14.26 -6.52
N LEU A 79 3.14 13.51 -5.82
CA LEU A 79 4.10 12.60 -6.46
C LEU A 79 3.39 11.52 -7.26
N LEU A 80 2.37 10.85 -6.69
CA LEU A 80 1.65 9.79 -7.38
C LEU A 80 0.94 10.31 -8.65
N ARG A 81 0.32 11.50 -8.57
CA ARG A 81 -0.31 12.16 -9.72
C ARG A 81 0.70 12.52 -10.81
N SER A 82 1.87 13.05 -10.44
CA SER A 82 2.93 13.42 -11.39
C SER A 82 3.48 12.23 -12.16
N HIS A 83 3.39 11.02 -11.58
CA HIS A 83 3.79 9.76 -12.21
C HIS A 83 2.62 8.95 -12.79
N HIS A 84 1.43 9.54 -12.89
CA HIS A 84 0.23 8.88 -13.42
C HIS A 84 -0.12 7.57 -12.71
N LEU A 85 0.15 7.50 -11.41
CA LEU A 85 -0.29 6.40 -10.56
C LEU A 85 -1.70 6.71 -10.08
N THR A 86 -2.63 5.79 -10.31
CA THR A 86 -4.04 5.93 -9.93
C THR A 86 -4.45 4.76 -9.04
N GLY A 87 -5.25 5.02 -8.01
CA GLY A 87 -5.75 3.99 -7.09
C GLY A 87 -4.70 3.23 -6.29
N THR A 88 -3.43 3.61 -6.41
CA THR A 88 -2.30 2.94 -5.77
C THR A 88 -2.45 2.90 -4.25
N MET A 89 -2.08 1.78 -3.63
CA MET A 89 -2.00 1.65 -2.17
C MET A 89 -0.85 2.51 -1.63
N VAL A 90 -1.14 3.29 -0.60
CA VAL A 90 -0.16 4.05 0.19
C VAL A 90 -0.08 3.43 1.57
N TRP A 91 1.06 2.86 1.89
CA TRP A 91 1.38 2.36 3.21
C TRP A 91 1.97 3.49 4.05
N TRP A 92 1.25 3.85 5.12
CA TRP A 92 1.70 4.88 6.04
C TRP A 92 2.54 4.24 7.12
N ASP A 93 3.83 4.51 7.07
CA ASP A 93 4.84 3.90 7.92
C ASP A 93 5.01 4.70 9.21
N VAL A 94 4.58 4.09 10.34
CA VAL A 94 4.47 4.71 11.65
C VAL A 94 5.41 3.97 12.62
N GLU A 95 6.69 4.35 12.65
CA GLU A 95 7.67 3.67 13.48
C GLU A 95 8.75 4.58 14.11
N ASP A 96 8.77 5.88 13.80
CA ASP A 96 9.76 6.79 14.38
C ASP A 96 9.55 6.98 15.88
N LYS A 97 10.39 6.29 16.66
CA LYS A 97 10.30 6.28 18.12
C LYS A 97 10.60 7.63 18.78
N ASP A 98 11.42 8.47 18.14
CA ASP A 98 11.89 9.72 18.71
C ASP A 98 10.89 10.86 18.46
N VAL A 99 10.14 10.81 17.37
CA VAL A 99 9.15 11.82 17.02
C VAL A 99 7.73 11.38 17.34
N LEU A 100 7.35 10.14 17.02
CA LEU A 100 5.95 9.72 17.08
C LEU A 100 5.54 9.16 18.44
N ARG A 101 6.38 8.32 19.06
CA ARG A 101 6.08 7.72 20.38
C ARG A 101 5.79 8.75 21.48
N PRO A 102 6.54 9.89 21.57
CA PRO A 102 6.28 10.91 22.59
C PRO A 102 4.95 11.65 22.45
N LEU A 103 4.28 11.56 21.29
CA LEU A 103 2.99 12.22 21.06
C LEU A 103 1.88 11.63 21.93
N GLY A 104 2.00 10.35 22.28
CA GLY A 104 0.96 9.58 22.94
C GLY A 104 -0.18 9.17 21.98
N ALA A 105 -0.93 8.15 22.39
CA ALA A 105 -1.86 7.45 21.50
C ALA A 105 -2.93 8.36 20.88
N ALA A 106 -3.56 9.24 21.67
CA ALA A 106 -4.62 10.09 21.17
C ALA A 106 -4.15 11.02 20.03
N LYS A 107 -3.05 11.74 20.26
CA LYS A 107 -2.53 12.70 19.29
C LYS A 107 -1.98 12.01 18.03
N LEU A 108 -1.30 10.88 18.18
CA LEU A 108 -0.79 10.12 17.05
C LEU A 108 -1.95 9.55 16.21
N THR A 109 -3.03 9.05 16.84
CA THR A 109 -4.25 8.63 16.16
C THR A 109 -4.84 9.75 15.30
N GLU A 110 -4.92 10.97 15.83
CA GLU A 110 -5.42 12.13 15.09
C GLU A 110 -4.53 12.48 13.89
N CYS A 111 -3.21 12.42 14.03
CA CYS A 111 -2.28 12.64 12.93
C CYS A 111 -2.47 11.60 11.81
N ILE A 112 -2.55 10.31 12.16
CA ILE A 112 -2.75 9.23 11.18
C ILE A 112 -4.11 9.39 10.48
N ARG A 113 -5.16 9.77 11.22
CA ARG A 113 -6.49 10.01 10.65
C ARG A 113 -6.48 11.17 9.64
N ALA A 114 -5.79 12.26 9.98
CA ALA A 114 -5.64 13.40 9.07
C ALA A 114 -4.91 13.02 7.76
N THR A 115 -3.95 12.09 7.83
CA THR A 115 -3.31 11.52 6.66
C THR A 115 -4.27 10.67 5.84
N GLN A 116 -4.99 9.73 6.50
CA GLN A 116 -5.95 8.85 5.85
C GLN A 116 -7.00 9.65 5.06
N GLU A 117 -7.55 10.71 5.66
CA GLU A 117 -8.51 11.61 5.01
C GLU A 117 -7.97 12.18 3.69
N VAL A 118 -6.74 12.67 3.66
CA VAL A 118 -6.13 13.25 2.45
C VAL A 118 -5.88 12.19 1.38
N ILE A 119 -5.30 11.06 1.75
CA ILE A 119 -4.95 9.97 0.81
C ILE A 119 -6.22 9.38 0.18
N THR A 120 -7.23 9.04 1.01
CA THR A 120 -8.47 8.41 0.52
C THR A 120 -9.35 9.40 -0.27
N ALA A 121 -9.42 10.67 0.14
CA ALA A 121 -10.12 11.72 -0.62
C ALA A 121 -9.49 11.95 -2.00
N ALA A 122 -8.21 11.67 -2.15
CA ALA A 122 -7.51 11.76 -3.44
C ALA A 122 -7.69 10.50 -4.32
N GLY A 123 -8.43 9.49 -3.85
CA GLY A 123 -8.72 8.25 -4.60
C GLY A 123 -7.64 7.17 -4.50
N TYR A 124 -6.77 7.24 -3.50
CA TYR A 124 -5.73 6.24 -3.25
C TYR A 124 -6.12 5.28 -2.13
N GLY A 125 -5.60 4.06 -2.19
CA GLY A 125 -5.69 3.12 -1.08
C GLY A 125 -4.88 3.62 0.12
N PHE A 126 -5.33 3.31 1.34
CA PHE A 126 -4.61 3.62 2.57
C PHE A 126 -4.43 2.36 3.41
N GLY A 127 -3.20 2.10 3.82
CA GLY A 127 -2.82 1.03 4.73
C GLY A 127 -1.81 1.53 5.77
N LEU A 128 -1.67 0.80 6.85
CA LEU A 128 -0.72 1.08 7.91
C LEU A 128 0.43 0.09 7.86
N TYR A 129 1.68 0.60 7.88
CA TYR A 129 2.85 -0.21 8.17
C TYR A 129 3.40 0.18 9.53
N VAL A 130 3.69 -0.84 10.36
CA VAL A 130 4.25 -0.67 11.70
C VAL A 130 5.19 -1.82 12.07
N GLY A 131 6.19 -1.56 12.89
CA GLY A 131 6.89 -2.63 13.59
C GLY A 131 5.97 -3.33 14.61
N LEU A 132 6.16 -4.62 14.83
CA LEU A 132 5.36 -5.38 15.82
C LEU A 132 5.40 -4.75 17.22
N TYR A 133 6.49 -4.07 17.57
CA TYR A 133 6.62 -3.36 18.84
C TYR A 133 5.66 -2.17 18.95
N VAL A 134 5.47 -1.41 17.85
CA VAL A 134 4.50 -0.30 17.78
C VAL A 134 3.09 -0.80 18.04
N TYR A 135 2.76 -1.94 17.41
CA TYR A 135 1.47 -2.61 17.62
C TYR A 135 1.29 -3.05 19.07
N LYS A 136 2.25 -3.74 19.66
CA LYS A 136 2.16 -4.28 21.02
C LYS A 136 2.17 -3.19 22.09
N GLU A 137 2.91 -2.13 21.89
CA GLU A 137 2.95 -0.97 22.80
C GLU A 137 1.77 -0.01 22.60
N ARG A 138 0.91 -0.25 21.59
CA ARG A 138 -0.28 0.57 21.31
C ARG A 138 0.06 2.06 21.19
N TRP A 139 1.02 2.40 20.32
CA TRP A 139 1.42 3.80 20.12
C TRP A 139 0.28 4.70 19.66
N PHE A 140 -0.74 4.11 19.00
CA PHE A 140 -1.99 4.76 18.64
C PHE A 140 -3.17 3.79 18.80
N ASP A 141 -4.40 4.30 18.68
CA ASP A 141 -5.60 3.47 18.75
C ASP A 141 -5.83 2.75 17.41
N PHE A 142 -5.45 1.47 17.34
CA PHE A 142 -5.68 0.63 16.17
C PHE A 142 -7.16 0.40 15.87
N ASN A 143 -8.05 0.47 16.87
CA ASN A 143 -9.49 0.32 16.65
C ASN A 143 -10.07 1.49 15.85
N ALA A 144 -9.44 2.67 15.92
CA ALA A 144 -9.82 3.82 15.10
C ALA A 144 -9.62 3.60 13.59
N PHE A 145 -8.88 2.54 13.23
CA PHE A 145 -8.56 2.14 11.86
C PHE A 145 -9.05 0.73 11.53
N ALA A 146 -10.10 0.28 12.21
CA ALA A 146 -10.71 -1.02 11.91
C ALA A 146 -11.09 -1.13 10.43
N GLY A 147 -10.70 -2.23 9.78
CA GLY A 147 -10.87 -2.44 8.34
C GLY A 147 -9.78 -1.81 7.46
N THR A 148 -8.85 -1.04 8.03
CA THR A 148 -7.65 -0.59 7.31
C THR A 148 -6.65 -1.74 7.22
N ARG A 149 -6.05 -1.92 6.04
CA ARG A 149 -5.01 -2.92 5.82
C ARG A 149 -3.81 -2.67 6.72
N LEU A 150 -3.25 -3.75 7.25
CA LEU A 150 -2.13 -3.71 8.19
C LEU A 150 -0.96 -4.54 7.66
N TRP A 151 0.19 -3.91 7.52
CA TRP A 151 1.47 -4.53 7.17
C TRP A 151 2.41 -4.40 8.37
N ILE A 152 2.94 -5.54 8.86
CA ILE A 152 3.72 -5.57 10.10
C ILE A 152 5.13 -6.08 9.86
N ALA A 153 6.11 -5.33 10.35
CA ALA A 153 7.48 -5.78 10.40
C ALA A 153 7.74 -6.64 11.65
N ARG A 154 8.28 -7.83 11.42
CA ARG A 154 8.81 -8.72 12.46
C ARG A 154 9.99 -9.51 11.91
N TYR A 155 11.20 -9.14 12.29
CA TYR A 155 12.44 -9.78 11.87
C TYR A 155 12.78 -10.94 12.81
N TYR A 156 12.22 -12.11 12.54
CA TYR A 156 12.33 -13.27 13.46
C TYR A 156 13.71 -13.92 13.49
N ARG A 157 14.57 -13.64 12.50
CA ARG A 157 15.98 -14.04 12.47
C ARG A 157 16.92 -12.90 12.87
N GLY A 158 16.37 -11.74 13.30
CA GLY A 158 17.15 -10.53 13.54
C GLY A 158 17.84 -10.07 12.26
N TYR A 159 19.10 -9.69 12.34
CA TYR A 159 19.88 -9.17 11.19
C TYR A 159 20.67 -10.27 10.46
N ARG A 160 20.19 -11.49 10.45
CA ARG A 160 20.79 -12.57 9.63
C ARG A 160 20.25 -12.48 8.22
N THR A 161 21.16 -12.61 7.25
CA THR A 161 20.81 -12.65 5.83
C THR A 161 19.81 -13.76 5.54
N MET A 162 18.78 -13.44 4.77
CA MET A 162 17.77 -14.34 4.23
C MET A 162 17.69 -14.17 2.73
N ARG A 163 17.67 -15.30 2.01
CA ARG A 163 17.54 -15.24 0.54
C ARG A 163 16.08 -15.10 0.17
N PHE A 164 15.80 -14.46 -0.94
CA PHE A 164 14.43 -14.32 -1.46
C PHE A 164 13.75 -15.69 -1.69
N ASP A 165 14.52 -16.71 -2.06
CA ASP A 165 14.02 -18.08 -2.25
C ASP A 165 13.66 -18.78 -0.92
N ASP A 166 14.19 -18.30 0.21
CA ASP A 166 13.91 -18.87 1.53
C ASP A 166 12.50 -18.44 1.96
N GLU A 167 11.58 -19.39 2.11
CA GLU A 167 10.27 -19.07 2.65
C GLU A 167 10.36 -18.75 4.15
N PRO A 168 9.70 -17.65 4.62
CA PRO A 168 9.67 -17.34 6.03
C PRO A 168 8.84 -18.38 6.80
N ASP A 169 9.38 -18.80 7.96
CA ASP A 169 8.70 -19.76 8.83
C ASP A 169 7.44 -19.15 9.45
N GLN A 170 6.28 -19.59 8.99
CA GLN A 170 4.97 -19.04 9.32
C GLN A 170 4.61 -19.09 10.82
N LYS A 171 5.32 -19.90 11.63
CA LYS A 171 5.15 -19.85 13.10
C LYS A 171 5.59 -18.52 13.71
N TYR A 172 6.38 -17.73 12.96
CA TYR A 172 6.82 -16.39 13.37
C TYR A 172 6.00 -15.27 12.72
N LYS A 173 4.95 -15.59 11.98
CA LYS A 173 3.98 -14.57 11.53
C LYS A 173 3.62 -13.66 12.70
N PRO A 174 3.54 -12.33 12.52
CA PRO A 174 3.10 -11.42 13.58
C PRO A 174 1.78 -11.86 14.20
N ASP A 175 1.79 -12.01 15.53
CA ASP A 175 0.60 -12.33 16.33
C ASP A 175 -0.08 -11.03 16.75
N VAL A 176 -1.20 -10.73 16.12
CA VAL A 176 -2.01 -9.52 16.31
C VAL A 176 -3.49 -9.87 16.30
N ASP A 177 -4.33 -8.96 16.82
CA ASP A 177 -5.77 -9.11 16.77
C ASP A 177 -6.26 -8.90 15.32
N GLY A 178 -6.75 -9.94 14.69
CA GLY A 178 -7.25 -9.93 13.31
C GLY A 178 -6.21 -10.30 12.25
N ASP A 179 -6.58 -10.09 11.01
CA ASP A 179 -5.73 -10.43 9.87
C ASP A 179 -4.75 -9.30 9.53
N ILE A 180 -3.57 -9.68 9.04
CA ILE A 180 -2.61 -8.76 8.45
C ILE A 180 -2.57 -8.94 6.94
N SER A 181 -2.46 -7.84 6.21
CA SER A 181 -2.33 -7.86 4.75
C SER A 181 -0.90 -8.17 4.30
N GLY A 182 0.10 -7.79 5.10
CA GLY A 182 1.50 -8.02 4.79
C GLY A 182 2.36 -8.27 6.03
N TRP A 183 3.47 -8.96 5.80
CA TRP A 183 4.52 -9.19 6.79
C TRP A 183 5.90 -8.95 6.16
N GLN A 184 6.59 -7.91 6.63
CA GLN A 184 8.01 -7.70 6.36
C GLN A 184 8.80 -8.57 7.33
N TYR A 185 9.42 -9.64 6.82
CA TYR A 185 10.00 -10.67 7.69
C TYR A 185 11.51 -10.52 7.89
N THR A 186 12.17 -9.70 7.08
CA THR A 186 13.60 -9.35 7.23
C THR A 186 13.90 -8.01 6.58
N SER A 187 14.91 -7.31 7.10
CA SER A 187 15.55 -6.15 6.47
C SER A 187 16.98 -6.47 5.99
N CYS A 188 17.37 -7.74 6.00
CA CYS A 188 18.66 -8.23 5.55
C CYS A 188 18.45 -9.33 4.50
N GLY A 189 17.60 -9.05 3.51
CA GLY A 189 17.34 -9.95 2.41
C GLY A 189 18.40 -9.85 1.31
N GLU A 190 18.62 -10.95 0.61
CA GLU A 190 19.38 -11.01 -0.64
C GLU A 190 18.49 -11.43 -1.80
N ILE A 191 18.51 -10.64 -2.87
CA ILE A 191 17.78 -10.93 -4.12
C ILE A 191 18.67 -10.57 -5.32
N PRO A 192 18.66 -11.35 -6.41
CA PRO A 192 19.35 -10.97 -7.64
C PRO A 192 18.91 -9.58 -8.11
N GLY A 193 19.84 -8.77 -8.58
CA GLY A 193 19.57 -7.43 -9.08
C GLY A 193 19.68 -6.31 -8.04
N VAL A 194 19.63 -6.62 -6.75
CA VAL A 194 19.88 -5.67 -5.66
C VAL A 194 21.27 -5.89 -5.08
N LYS A 195 22.00 -4.82 -4.82
CA LYS A 195 23.30 -4.86 -4.13
C LYS A 195 23.12 -4.52 -2.66
N GLY A 196 23.51 -5.45 -1.78
CA GLY A 196 23.35 -5.31 -0.32
C GLY A 196 21.97 -5.72 0.16
N ASP A 197 21.63 -5.27 1.33
CA ASP A 197 20.40 -5.67 2.02
C ASP A 197 19.16 -5.06 1.37
N VAL A 198 18.08 -5.85 1.33
CA VAL A 198 16.75 -5.44 0.90
C VAL A 198 15.70 -6.01 1.85
N ASP A 199 14.62 -5.27 2.02
CA ASP A 199 13.48 -5.73 2.78
C ASP A 199 12.70 -6.78 1.98
N LEU A 200 12.38 -7.92 2.62
CA LEU A 200 11.60 -9.00 2.00
C LEU A 200 10.26 -9.15 2.70
N ASP A 201 9.23 -9.33 1.89
CA ASP A 201 7.83 -9.25 2.29
C ASP A 201 7.00 -10.45 1.84
N ILE A 202 5.97 -10.73 2.63
CA ILE A 202 4.88 -11.63 2.24
C ILE A 202 3.57 -10.85 2.27
N ALA A 203 2.78 -10.95 1.21
CA ALA A 203 1.39 -10.54 1.21
C ALA A 203 0.47 -11.76 1.41
N TYR A 204 -0.57 -11.59 2.22
CA TYR A 204 -1.56 -12.63 2.53
C TYR A 204 -2.83 -12.52 1.68
N GLU A 205 -2.97 -11.42 0.95
CA GLU A 205 -4.01 -11.19 -0.05
C GLU A 205 -3.35 -10.75 -1.36
N ASP A 206 -4.07 -10.83 -2.47
CA ASP A 206 -3.55 -10.43 -3.77
C ASP A 206 -3.12 -8.95 -3.75
N PRO A 207 -1.83 -8.63 -3.97
CA PRO A 207 -1.35 -7.24 -3.94
C PRO A 207 -2.00 -6.34 -4.99
N THR A 208 -2.51 -6.89 -6.09
CA THR A 208 -3.25 -6.11 -7.09
C THR A 208 -4.59 -5.60 -6.55
N ALA A 209 -5.18 -6.30 -5.58
CA ALA A 209 -6.39 -5.88 -4.88
C ALA A 209 -6.15 -4.78 -3.83
N TRP A 210 -4.91 -4.42 -3.53
CA TRP A 210 -4.59 -3.30 -2.65
C TRP A 210 -4.91 -1.96 -3.30
N SER A 211 -4.76 -1.88 -4.63
CA SER A 211 -5.10 -0.67 -5.38
C SER A 211 -6.61 -0.47 -5.41
N GLN A 212 -7.06 0.72 -5.03
CA GLN A 212 -8.45 1.10 -5.26
C GLN A 212 -8.60 1.49 -6.74
N PRO A 213 -9.69 1.13 -7.42
CA PRO A 213 -9.97 1.74 -8.71
C PRO A 213 -10.04 3.26 -8.49
N ALA A 214 -9.28 4.02 -9.29
CA ALA A 214 -9.29 5.47 -9.21
C ALA A 214 -10.73 5.98 -9.34
N VAL A 215 -11.30 6.43 -8.25
CA VAL A 215 -12.53 7.20 -8.30
C VAL A 215 -12.09 8.62 -8.58
N ASP A 216 -12.03 8.99 -9.87
CA ASP A 216 -11.97 10.39 -10.23
C ASP A 216 -13.32 11.00 -9.83
N PRO A 217 -13.36 11.92 -8.85
CA PRO A 217 -14.63 12.50 -8.38
C PRO A 217 -15.36 13.29 -9.48
N GLY A 218 -14.76 13.48 -10.64
CA GLY A 218 -15.36 14.13 -11.81
C GLY A 218 -15.66 13.18 -12.98
N VAL A 219 -15.27 11.91 -12.91
CA VAL A 219 -15.48 10.95 -14.01
C VAL A 219 -16.52 9.91 -13.62
N ILE A 220 -17.64 9.94 -14.29
CA ILE A 220 -18.66 8.89 -14.22
C ILE A 220 -18.23 7.77 -15.19
N TYR A 221 -17.76 6.64 -14.67
CA TYR A 221 -17.52 5.46 -15.49
C TYR A 221 -18.86 4.81 -15.84
N THR A 222 -19.22 4.83 -17.12
CA THR A 222 -20.37 4.09 -17.61
C THR A 222 -19.88 2.74 -18.14
N VAL A 223 -20.22 1.67 -17.47
CA VAL A 223 -20.06 0.34 -18.03
C VAL A 223 -21.25 0.07 -18.95
N SER A 224 -21.03 0.13 -20.25
CA SER A 224 -22.02 -0.29 -21.25
C SER A 224 -21.84 -1.79 -21.48
N VAL A 225 -22.84 -2.58 -21.11
CA VAL A 225 -22.88 -3.99 -21.47
C VAL A 225 -23.42 -4.07 -22.89
N ALA A 226 -22.63 -4.64 -23.81
CA ALA A 226 -23.00 -4.73 -25.24
C ALA A 226 -24.20 -5.68 -25.50
N ASP A 227 -24.53 -6.54 -24.53
CA ASP A 227 -25.64 -7.48 -24.65
C ASP A 227 -26.91 -6.94 -23.97
N VAL A 228 -28.05 -7.23 -24.58
CA VAL A 228 -29.37 -6.89 -24.02
C VAL A 228 -29.62 -7.77 -22.81
N LEU A 229 -29.37 -7.23 -21.61
CA LEU A 229 -29.66 -7.92 -20.36
C LEU A 229 -31.16 -7.83 -20.01
N THR A 230 -31.71 -8.93 -19.55
CA THR A 230 -33.03 -8.89 -18.90
C THR A 230 -32.92 -8.07 -17.60
N ARG A 231 -34.05 -7.54 -17.09
CA ARG A 231 -34.08 -6.81 -15.82
C ARG A 231 -33.46 -7.60 -14.66
N GLY A 232 -33.66 -8.93 -14.64
CA GLY A 232 -33.09 -9.80 -13.60
C GLY A 232 -31.57 -9.91 -13.68
N GLN A 233 -31.02 -10.04 -14.90
CA GLN A 233 -29.57 -10.08 -15.12
C GLN A 233 -28.90 -8.75 -14.77
N ALA A 234 -29.54 -7.63 -15.11
CA ALA A 234 -29.05 -6.30 -14.74
C ALA A 234 -29.05 -6.09 -13.20
N GLU A 235 -30.05 -6.59 -12.51
CA GLU A 235 -30.11 -6.51 -11.04
C GLU A 235 -29.06 -7.40 -10.36
N ILE A 236 -28.79 -8.61 -10.88
CA ILE A 236 -27.69 -9.47 -10.39
C ILE A 236 -26.34 -8.78 -10.60
N ALA A 237 -26.11 -8.18 -11.76
CA ALA A 237 -24.88 -7.42 -12.04
C ALA A 237 -24.74 -6.25 -11.05
N ARG A 238 -25.82 -5.50 -10.81
CA ARG A 238 -25.83 -4.40 -9.84
C ARG A 238 -25.47 -4.87 -8.43
N GLN A 239 -25.98 -6.02 -7.97
CA GLN A 239 -25.66 -6.59 -6.67
C GLN A 239 -24.19 -7.03 -6.57
N GLN A 240 -23.64 -7.62 -7.66
CA GLN A 240 -22.24 -8.00 -7.70
C GLN A 240 -21.30 -6.78 -7.66
N PHE A 241 -21.69 -5.68 -8.32
CA PHE A 241 -20.96 -4.41 -8.21
C PHE A 241 -21.06 -3.78 -6.84
N ALA A 242 -22.26 -3.79 -6.23
CA ALA A 242 -22.49 -3.27 -4.89
C ALA A 242 -21.68 -4.02 -3.82
N ALA A 243 -21.54 -5.36 -3.96
CA ALA A 243 -20.69 -6.17 -3.09
C ALA A 243 -19.18 -5.81 -3.18
N ARG A 244 -18.79 -5.09 -4.24
CA ARG A 244 -17.44 -4.56 -4.44
C ARG A 244 -17.33 -3.05 -4.18
N GLY A 245 -18.34 -2.45 -3.52
CA GLY A 245 -18.37 -1.01 -3.22
C GLY A 245 -18.68 -0.11 -4.42
N ILE A 246 -19.07 -0.68 -5.57
CA ILE A 246 -19.40 0.08 -6.77
C ILE A 246 -20.90 0.39 -6.77
N VAL A 247 -21.27 1.68 -6.72
CA VAL A 247 -22.67 2.10 -6.83
C VAL A 247 -23.09 2.16 -8.30
N GLY A 248 -23.94 1.22 -8.72
CA GLY A 248 -24.48 1.17 -10.07
C GLY A 248 -25.95 1.60 -10.12
N VAL A 249 -26.32 2.37 -11.15
CA VAL A 249 -27.70 2.69 -11.47
C VAL A 249 -28.11 1.96 -12.74
N VAL A 250 -29.22 1.20 -12.67
CA VAL A 250 -29.76 0.51 -13.84
C VAL A 250 -30.69 1.46 -14.58
N HIS A 251 -30.33 1.85 -15.78
CA HIS A 251 -31.19 2.62 -16.68
C HIS A 251 -31.86 1.71 -17.73
N LYS A 252 -33.14 1.91 -17.93
CA LYS A 252 -33.85 1.29 -19.03
C LYS A 252 -33.54 2.07 -20.32
N VAL A 253 -32.79 1.46 -21.22
CA VAL A 253 -32.60 2.03 -22.57
C VAL A 253 -33.69 1.53 -23.47
N LYS A 254 -34.44 2.45 -24.08
CA LYS A 254 -35.41 2.11 -25.14
C LYS A 254 -34.66 2.12 -26.47
N ILE A 255 -34.47 0.96 -27.07
CA ILE A 255 -33.95 0.87 -28.43
C ILE A 255 -35.07 1.31 -29.34
N LEU A 256 -34.93 2.43 -30.00
CA LEU A 256 -35.80 2.86 -31.07
C LEU A 256 -35.32 2.09 -32.31
N GLY A 257 -36.15 1.14 -32.75
CA GLY A 257 -36.00 0.45 -34.02
C GLY A 257 -36.32 1.37 -35.21
#